data_44ed8fd9571af1e01f09839a0cb327e8
#
_entry.id   44ed8fd9571af1e01f09839a0cb327e8
#
_cell.length_a   1.000
_cell.length_b   1.000
_cell.length_c   1.000
_cell.angle_alpha   90.00
_cell.angle_beta   90.00
_cell.angle_gamma   90.00
#
_symmetry.space_group_name_H-M   'P 1'
#
loop_
_entity.id
_entity.type
_entity.pdbx_description
1 polymer ?
#
loop_
_entity_poly.entity_id
_entity_poly.type
_entity_poly.pdbx_seq_one_letter_code
_entity_poly.pdbx_strand_id
1 'polypeptide(L)'
;MKETHRKYPYPRRRLIRSACQLLAHAAFAALADLRIIGQENLPSGGPLMVVANHFSFVDPAAMVRAVPWPIEFIGGFQMPNAPPAVTWIPKVWGYYPVHRGTFSTDALRAAEAVLEQDGVLGIFPEAGNWATVLRPGRPGAAFLAVRTGVQILPLGFAHLNDIFPKLREGKRARVTIRIGKPFGPFHAKGRGRARRPELEAIGHEIMGHIAELIPPEKRGHYSDDPAIRAAAEGTEIYPWDENPEA
;
A
#
# COMPACT_ATOMS: atom_id res chain seq x y z
N MET A 1 10.25 -8.86 -26.91
CA MET A 1 9.40 -8.37 -25.80
C MET A 1 8.40 -9.46 -25.50
N LYS A 2 8.35 -9.96 -24.26
CA LYS A 2 7.45 -11.06 -23.90
C LYS A 2 5.99 -10.61 -24.13
N GLU A 3 5.11 -11.52 -24.57
CA GLU A 3 3.69 -11.25 -24.79
C GLU A 3 3.01 -10.64 -23.55
N THR A 4 3.44 -11.08 -22.38
CA THR A 4 3.02 -10.56 -21.07
C THR A 4 3.29 -9.07 -20.89
N HIS A 5 4.45 -8.55 -21.37
CA HIS A 5 4.79 -7.12 -21.30
C HIS A 5 3.92 -6.28 -22.24
N ARG A 6 3.43 -6.84 -23.34
CA ARG A 6 2.44 -6.16 -24.21
C ARG A 6 1.08 -6.02 -23.52
N LYS A 7 0.66 -7.06 -22.78
CA LYS A 7 -0.61 -7.06 -22.03
C LYS A 7 -0.54 -6.14 -20.80
N TYR A 8 0.62 -6.08 -20.13
CA TYR A 8 0.82 -5.31 -18.89
C TYR A 8 2.02 -4.36 -19.04
N PRO A 9 1.91 -3.29 -19.86
CA PRO A 9 3.02 -2.36 -20.09
C PRO A 9 3.32 -1.53 -18.84
N TYR A 10 4.59 -1.16 -18.65
CA TYR A 10 5.04 -0.24 -17.61
C TYR A 10 5.96 0.83 -18.21
N PRO A 11 5.82 2.12 -17.86
CA PRO A 11 4.66 2.70 -17.15
C PRO A 11 3.44 2.87 -18.06
N ARG A 12 2.24 2.63 -17.50
CA ARG A 12 0.97 2.91 -18.19
C ARG A 12 0.57 4.38 -18.03
N ARG A 13 -0.19 4.91 -19.00
CA ARG A 13 -0.85 6.23 -18.90
C ARG A 13 0.09 7.34 -18.42
N ARG A 14 1.33 7.36 -18.90
CA ARG A 14 2.42 8.20 -18.38
C ARG A 14 2.01 9.67 -18.19
N LEU A 15 1.43 10.31 -19.19
CA LEU A 15 1.03 11.72 -19.12
C LEU A 15 -0.07 11.96 -18.08
N ILE A 16 -1.08 11.08 -18.03
CA ILE A 16 -2.18 11.16 -17.06
C ILE A 16 -1.64 11.01 -15.63
N ARG A 17 -0.75 10.05 -15.40
CA ARG A 17 -0.14 9.82 -14.08
C ARG A 17 0.75 10.96 -13.65
N SER A 18 1.52 11.55 -14.56
CA SER A 18 2.32 12.74 -14.26
C SER A 18 1.43 13.93 -13.88
N ALA A 19 0.31 14.12 -14.58
CA ALA A 19 -0.67 15.14 -14.22
C ALA A 19 -1.33 14.85 -12.86
N CYS A 20 -1.74 13.61 -12.58
CA CYS A 20 -2.28 13.21 -11.28
C CYS A 20 -1.25 13.36 -10.16
N GLN A 21 0.03 13.06 -10.42
CA GLN A 21 1.11 13.26 -9.45
C GLN A 21 1.30 14.74 -9.12
N LEU A 22 1.32 15.61 -10.14
CA LEU A 22 1.36 17.06 -9.94
C LEU A 22 0.17 17.56 -9.12
N LEU A 23 -1.06 17.09 -9.45
CA LEU A 23 -2.26 17.41 -8.67
C LEU A 23 -2.17 16.93 -7.23
N ALA A 24 -1.63 15.72 -6.98
CA ALA A 24 -1.40 15.23 -5.62
C ALA A 24 -0.41 16.13 -4.87
N HIS A 25 0.69 16.55 -5.50
CA HIS A 25 1.64 17.50 -4.91
C HIS A 25 0.95 18.82 -4.53
N ALA A 26 0.17 19.41 -5.44
CA ALA A 26 -0.57 20.64 -5.19
C ALA A 26 -1.62 20.48 -4.09
N ALA A 27 -2.37 19.37 -4.11
CA ALA A 27 -3.39 19.07 -3.11
C ALA A 27 -2.78 18.95 -1.70
N PHE A 28 -1.72 18.15 -1.54
CA PHE A 28 -1.04 18.05 -0.24
C PHE A 28 -0.46 19.39 0.22
N ALA A 29 0.11 20.20 -0.68
CA ALA A 29 0.63 21.53 -0.35
C ALA A 29 -0.48 22.48 0.11
N ALA A 30 -1.68 22.38 -0.45
CA ALA A 30 -2.82 23.22 -0.09
C ALA A 30 -3.54 22.73 1.18
N LEU A 31 -3.74 21.42 1.32
CA LEU A 31 -4.66 20.83 2.29
C LEU A 31 -4.00 20.34 3.58
N ALA A 32 -2.67 20.14 3.59
CA ALA A 32 -1.97 19.61 4.75
C ALA A 32 -0.64 20.33 5.00
N ASP A 33 -0.18 20.30 6.25
CA ASP A 33 1.19 20.59 6.64
C ASP A 33 1.96 19.26 6.58
N LEU A 34 2.50 18.98 5.38
CA LEU A 34 3.11 17.68 5.05
C LEU A 34 4.61 17.67 5.36
N ARG A 35 5.04 16.73 6.19
CA ARG A 35 6.43 16.39 6.42
C ARG A 35 6.77 15.02 5.83
N ILE A 36 7.79 14.94 4.98
CA ILE A 36 8.34 13.68 4.46
C ILE A 36 9.73 13.48 5.06
N ILE A 37 9.95 12.31 5.68
CA ILE A 37 11.18 11.94 6.38
C ILE A 37 11.72 10.67 5.74
N GLY A 38 13.05 10.56 5.56
CA GLY A 38 13.70 9.38 5.00
C GLY A 38 13.77 9.39 3.48
N GLN A 39 13.70 10.55 2.83
CA GLN A 39 13.82 10.65 1.37
C GLN A 39 15.16 10.12 0.85
N GLU A 40 16.20 10.15 1.68
CA GLU A 40 17.51 9.57 1.42
C GLU A 40 17.50 8.04 1.27
N ASN A 41 16.43 7.39 1.70
CA ASN A 41 16.24 5.94 1.56
C ASN A 41 15.64 5.52 0.21
N LEU A 42 15.23 6.50 -0.62
CA LEU A 42 14.68 6.21 -1.95
C LEU A 42 15.78 5.64 -2.84
N PRO A 43 15.60 4.43 -3.41
CA PRO A 43 16.54 3.89 -4.39
C PRO A 43 16.48 4.68 -5.71
N SER A 44 17.40 4.42 -6.62
CA SER A 44 17.44 5.10 -7.93
C SER A 44 16.28 4.74 -8.86
N GLY A 45 15.62 3.59 -8.63
CA GLY A 45 14.50 3.09 -9.44
C GLY A 45 14.05 1.71 -9.02
N GLY A 46 13.23 1.07 -9.86
CA GLY A 46 12.82 -0.33 -9.70
C GLY A 46 13.82 -1.34 -10.27
N PRO A 47 13.51 -2.66 -10.18
CA PRO A 47 12.23 -3.18 -9.71
C PRO A 47 12.03 -3.02 -8.20
N LEU A 48 10.87 -2.57 -7.77
CA LEU A 48 10.63 -2.24 -6.37
C LEU A 48 9.16 -2.48 -5.97
N MET A 49 8.95 -3.06 -4.80
CA MET A 49 7.64 -3.15 -4.18
C MET A 49 7.55 -2.12 -3.03
N VAL A 50 6.66 -1.15 -3.15
CA VAL A 50 6.40 -0.13 -2.12
C VAL A 50 5.21 -0.59 -1.29
N VAL A 51 5.39 -0.68 0.02
CA VAL A 51 4.35 -1.11 0.96
C VAL A 51 4.06 -0.02 1.99
N ALA A 52 2.81 0.09 2.44
CA ALA A 52 2.41 1.06 3.46
C ALA A 52 1.21 0.58 4.27
N ASN A 53 0.98 1.21 5.44
CA ASN A 53 -0.29 1.09 6.17
C ASN A 53 -1.46 1.70 5.39
N HIS A 54 -2.67 1.18 5.62
CA HIS A 54 -3.86 1.62 4.89
C HIS A 54 -5.02 1.97 5.84
N PHE A 55 -5.07 3.23 6.28
CA PHE A 55 -6.06 3.75 7.22
C PHE A 55 -7.03 4.74 6.58
N SER A 56 -6.70 5.23 5.38
CA SER A 56 -7.46 6.29 4.71
C SER A 56 -7.60 6.04 3.22
N PHE A 57 -8.67 6.53 2.62
CA PHE A 57 -8.79 6.56 1.15
C PHE A 57 -7.78 7.51 0.48
N VAL A 58 -7.11 8.37 1.25
CA VAL A 58 -6.05 9.29 0.78
C VAL A 58 -4.69 8.58 0.66
N ASP A 59 -4.49 7.43 1.30
CA ASP A 59 -3.19 6.74 1.36
C ASP A 59 -2.56 6.45 -0.02
N PRO A 60 -3.31 6.04 -1.06
CA PRO A 60 -2.72 5.88 -2.39
C PRO A 60 -2.16 7.18 -2.96
N ALA A 61 -2.85 8.31 -2.72
CA ALA A 61 -2.35 9.62 -3.14
C ALA A 61 -1.11 10.05 -2.33
N ALA A 62 -1.05 9.69 -1.04
CA ALA A 62 0.13 9.92 -0.20
C ALA A 62 1.33 9.07 -0.68
N MET A 63 1.11 7.83 -1.10
CA MET A 63 2.15 6.98 -1.69
C MET A 63 2.68 7.60 -2.99
N VAL A 64 1.80 8.05 -3.88
CA VAL A 64 2.17 8.77 -5.12
C VAL A 64 2.93 10.06 -4.82
N ARG A 65 2.56 10.77 -3.74
CA ARG A 65 3.25 12.01 -3.30
C ARG A 65 4.65 11.72 -2.75
N ALA A 66 4.87 10.56 -2.14
CA ALA A 66 6.10 10.21 -1.44
C ALA A 66 7.25 9.79 -2.36
N VAL A 67 6.95 9.24 -3.54
CA VAL A 67 7.93 8.64 -4.44
C VAL A 67 7.98 9.33 -5.80
N PRO A 68 9.15 9.35 -6.46
CA PRO A 68 9.32 10.05 -7.74
C PRO A 68 8.86 9.23 -8.96
N TRP A 69 8.71 7.91 -8.81
CA TRP A 69 8.42 7.01 -9.94
C TRP A 69 6.91 6.84 -10.18
N PRO A 70 6.51 6.51 -11.42
CA PRO A 70 5.15 6.06 -11.66
C PRO A 70 4.91 4.72 -10.96
N ILE A 71 3.90 4.70 -10.07
CA ILE A 71 3.49 3.49 -9.33
C ILE A 71 2.36 2.77 -10.07
N GLU A 72 2.47 1.46 -10.17
CA GLU A 72 1.34 0.58 -10.46
C GLU A 72 0.73 0.09 -9.15
N PHE A 73 -0.61 0.19 -9.02
CA PHE A 73 -1.31 -0.35 -7.87
C PHE A 73 -1.98 -1.67 -8.19
N ILE A 74 -1.91 -2.56 -7.21
CA ILE A 74 -2.78 -3.74 -7.12
C ILE A 74 -3.73 -3.51 -5.97
N GLY A 75 -5.03 -3.63 -6.20
CA GLY A 75 -5.99 -3.35 -5.14
C GLY A 75 -7.41 -3.77 -5.42
N GLY A 76 -8.20 -3.78 -4.36
CA GLY A 76 -9.63 -4.06 -4.42
C GLY A 76 -10.42 -2.90 -5.00
N PHE A 77 -11.58 -3.24 -5.55
CA PHE A 77 -12.45 -2.33 -6.29
C PHE A 77 -13.25 -1.38 -5.40
N GLN A 78 -13.49 -1.75 -4.15
CA GLN A 78 -14.39 -1.02 -3.27
C GLN A 78 -13.65 -0.01 -2.42
N MET A 79 -14.14 1.23 -2.42
CA MET A 79 -13.67 2.31 -1.56
C MET A 79 -14.84 2.80 -0.70
N PRO A 80 -15.28 2.00 0.29
CA PRO A 80 -16.52 2.28 1.04
C PRO A 80 -16.49 3.60 1.80
N ASN A 81 -15.29 4.06 2.17
CA ASN A 81 -15.10 5.28 2.97
C ASN A 81 -14.69 6.50 2.14
N ALA A 82 -14.65 6.38 0.80
CA ALA A 82 -14.29 7.52 -0.05
C ALA A 82 -15.51 8.35 -0.42
N PRO A 83 -15.44 9.68 -0.36
CA PRO A 83 -16.50 10.53 -0.88
C PRO A 83 -16.77 10.24 -2.36
N PRO A 84 -18.04 10.24 -2.82
CA PRO A 84 -18.38 9.97 -4.23
C PRO A 84 -17.60 10.85 -5.22
N ALA A 85 -17.30 12.08 -4.84
CA ALA A 85 -16.57 13.05 -5.65
C ALA A 85 -15.14 12.63 -6.01
N VAL A 86 -14.53 11.64 -5.33
CA VAL A 86 -13.15 11.20 -5.58
C VAL A 86 -13.04 9.76 -6.10
N THR A 87 -14.17 9.04 -6.21
CA THR A 87 -14.18 7.61 -6.63
C THR A 87 -13.75 7.39 -8.08
N TRP A 88 -13.73 8.43 -8.89
CA TRP A 88 -13.23 8.40 -10.27
C TRP A 88 -11.69 8.41 -10.37
N ILE A 89 -10.98 8.91 -9.34
CA ILE A 89 -9.51 9.10 -9.36
C ILE A 89 -8.77 7.78 -9.62
N PRO A 90 -9.05 6.66 -8.91
CA PRO A 90 -8.39 5.38 -9.20
C PRO A 90 -8.65 4.87 -10.61
N LYS A 91 -9.83 5.14 -11.19
CA LYS A 91 -10.14 4.75 -12.57
C LYS A 91 -9.29 5.51 -13.58
N VAL A 92 -9.02 6.80 -13.33
CA VAL A 92 -8.15 7.65 -14.15
C VAL A 92 -6.69 7.24 -14.01
N TRP A 93 -6.22 7.02 -12.77
CA TRP A 93 -4.86 6.51 -12.53
C TRP A 93 -4.65 5.15 -13.19
N GLY A 94 -5.64 4.28 -13.10
CA GLY A 94 -5.60 2.89 -13.50
C GLY A 94 -4.83 2.03 -12.50
N TYR A 95 -5.44 0.93 -12.08
CA TYR A 95 -4.87 -0.08 -11.20
C TYR A 95 -5.20 -1.46 -11.74
N TYR A 96 -4.53 -2.49 -11.23
CA TYR A 96 -4.88 -3.88 -11.52
C TYR A 96 -5.83 -4.38 -10.45
N PRO A 97 -7.07 -4.72 -10.81
CA PRO A 97 -8.08 -5.12 -9.85
C PRO A 97 -7.78 -6.50 -9.24
N VAL A 98 -7.96 -6.60 -7.95
CA VAL A 98 -7.97 -7.87 -7.22
C VAL A 98 -9.36 -8.06 -6.64
N HIS A 99 -10.01 -9.17 -6.96
CA HIS A 99 -11.21 -9.58 -6.26
C HIS A 99 -10.82 -10.09 -4.87
N ARG A 100 -11.34 -9.43 -3.83
CA ARG A 100 -11.07 -9.81 -2.43
C ARG A 100 -11.56 -11.23 -2.19
N GLY A 101 -10.80 -12.00 -1.42
CA GLY A 101 -11.12 -13.41 -1.15
C GLY A 101 -10.75 -14.40 -2.26
N THR A 102 -10.44 -13.95 -3.47
CA THR A 102 -9.99 -14.82 -4.55
C THR A 102 -8.54 -14.53 -4.97
N PHE A 103 -7.82 -15.59 -5.32
CA PHE A 103 -6.45 -15.49 -5.84
C PHE A 103 -6.52 -15.02 -7.30
N SER A 104 -6.43 -13.70 -7.51
CA SER A 104 -6.46 -13.16 -8.87
C SER A 104 -5.14 -13.43 -9.60
N THR A 105 -5.12 -14.49 -10.42
CA THR A 105 -3.96 -14.85 -11.24
C THR A 105 -3.58 -13.75 -12.22
N ASP A 106 -4.54 -12.98 -12.73
CA ASP A 106 -4.27 -11.85 -13.63
C ASP A 106 -3.58 -10.69 -12.93
N ALA A 107 -3.99 -10.36 -11.69
CA ALA A 107 -3.32 -9.32 -10.91
C ALA A 107 -1.88 -9.73 -10.54
N LEU A 108 -1.65 -11.00 -10.22
CA LEU A 108 -0.30 -11.51 -9.97
C LEU A 108 0.58 -11.45 -11.22
N ARG A 109 0.07 -11.88 -12.37
CA ARG A 109 0.77 -11.78 -13.66
C ARG A 109 1.09 -10.32 -14.02
N ALA A 110 0.15 -9.42 -13.75
CA ALA A 110 0.36 -7.99 -13.95
C ALA A 110 1.48 -7.45 -13.04
N ALA A 111 1.48 -7.83 -11.75
CA ALA A 111 2.52 -7.47 -10.81
C ALA A 111 3.90 -7.97 -11.25
N GLU A 112 4.01 -9.25 -11.59
CA GLU A 112 5.25 -9.85 -12.09
C GLU A 112 5.74 -9.12 -13.35
N ALA A 113 4.84 -8.87 -14.31
CA ALA A 113 5.19 -8.19 -15.55
C ALA A 113 5.66 -6.75 -15.34
N VAL A 114 5.07 -6.03 -14.38
CA VAL A 114 5.51 -4.67 -14.01
C VAL A 114 6.92 -4.71 -13.42
N LEU A 115 7.18 -5.61 -12.47
CA LEU A 115 8.47 -5.75 -11.82
C LEU A 115 9.56 -6.26 -12.78
N GLU A 116 9.22 -7.16 -13.73
CA GLU A 116 10.13 -7.60 -14.79
C GLU A 116 10.55 -6.48 -15.77
N GLN A 117 9.85 -5.34 -15.77
CA GLN A 117 10.14 -4.14 -16.57
C GLN A 117 10.79 -3.03 -15.73
N ASP A 118 11.49 -3.38 -14.64
CA ASP A 118 12.07 -2.44 -13.67
C ASP A 118 11.02 -1.48 -13.08
N GLY A 119 9.78 -1.96 -12.99
CA GLY A 119 8.66 -1.16 -12.51
C GLY A 119 8.56 -1.06 -11.01
N VAL A 120 7.71 -0.12 -10.56
CA VAL A 120 7.41 0.10 -9.14
C VAL A 120 5.96 -0.27 -8.86
N LEU A 121 5.77 -1.18 -7.90
CA LEU A 121 4.47 -1.71 -7.51
C LEU A 121 4.09 -1.20 -6.13
N GLY A 122 2.93 -0.57 -6.01
CA GLY A 122 2.36 -0.13 -4.72
C GLY A 122 1.35 -1.14 -4.18
N ILE A 123 1.55 -1.56 -2.95
CA ILE A 123 0.69 -2.53 -2.26
C ILE A 123 0.39 -2.06 -0.84
N PHE A 124 -0.85 -2.20 -0.43
CA PHE A 124 -1.28 -2.10 0.96
C PHE A 124 -1.51 -3.51 1.50
N PRO A 125 -0.58 -4.07 2.31
CA PRO A 125 -0.67 -5.47 2.72
C PRO A 125 -1.93 -5.80 3.52
N GLU A 126 -2.51 -4.82 4.20
CA GLU A 126 -3.77 -4.95 4.96
C GLU A 126 -5.00 -5.24 4.07
N ALA A 127 -4.90 -4.97 2.76
CA ALA A 127 -5.94 -5.18 1.75
C ALA A 127 -7.24 -4.37 1.95
N GLY A 128 -7.20 -3.28 2.72
CA GLY A 128 -8.33 -2.36 2.89
C GLY A 128 -8.11 -1.39 4.04
N ASN A 129 -8.95 -0.37 4.16
CA ASN A 129 -8.81 0.77 5.06
C ASN A 129 -9.95 0.91 6.09
N TRP A 130 -10.51 -0.21 6.55
CA TRP A 130 -11.63 -0.19 7.52
C TRP A 130 -11.23 0.01 8.98
N ALA A 131 -9.93 -0.09 9.29
CA ALA A 131 -9.41 0.17 10.63
C ALA A 131 -8.40 1.31 10.61
N THR A 132 -8.20 1.94 11.77
CA THR A 132 -7.26 3.05 11.97
C THR A 132 -6.02 2.63 12.77
N VAL A 133 -5.83 1.33 12.95
CA VAL A 133 -4.65 0.70 13.56
C VAL A 133 -4.15 -0.42 12.65
N LEU A 134 -2.85 -0.73 12.75
CA LEU A 134 -2.19 -1.70 11.88
C LEU A 134 -2.67 -3.12 12.18
N ARG A 135 -3.02 -3.83 11.12
CA ARG A 135 -3.55 -5.21 11.13
C ARG A 135 -2.54 -6.18 10.50
N PRO A 136 -2.68 -7.48 10.73
CA PRO A 136 -1.91 -8.48 10.01
C PRO A 136 -2.05 -8.34 8.51
N GLY A 137 -0.93 -8.44 7.79
CA GLY A 137 -0.90 -8.38 6.34
C GLY A 137 -1.52 -9.64 5.72
N ARG A 138 -2.24 -9.49 4.63
CA ARG A 138 -2.74 -10.61 3.81
C ARG A 138 -1.56 -11.24 3.03
N PRO A 139 -1.62 -12.54 2.71
CA PRO A 139 -0.48 -13.28 2.12
C PRO A 139 0.05 -12.76 0.79
N GLY A 140 -0.72 -11.91 0.09
CA GLY A 140 -0.41 -11.46 -1.27
C GLY A 140 0.93 -10.72 -1.39
N ALA A 141 1.24 -9.82 -0.46
CA ALA A 141 2.50 -9.08 -0.46
C ALA A 141 3.71 -10.00 -0.25
N ALA A 142 3.65 -10.90 0.75
CA ALA A 142 4.69 -11.89 1.02
C ALA A 142 4.87 -12.86 -0.15
N PHE A 143 3.76 -13.31 -0.75
CA PHE A 143 3.80 -14.17 -1.94
C PHE A 143 4.53 -13.50 -3.10
N LEU A 144 4.19 -12.25 -3.43
CA LEU A 144 4.86 -11.49 -4.48
C LEU A 144 6.32 -11.24 -4.17
N ALA A 145 6.67 -10.86 -2.94
CA ALA A 145 8.04 -10.63 -2.51
C ALA A 145 8.93 -11.86 -2.77
N VAL A 146 8.46 -13.04 -2.36
CA VAL A 146 9.19 -14.30 -2.58
C VAL A 146 9.20 -14.72 -4.04
N ARG A 147 8.12 -14.47 -4.76
CA ARG A 147 7.98 -14.87 -6.17
C ARG A 147 8.87 -14.07 -7.11
N THR A 148 9.03 -12.79 -6.81
CA THR A 148 9.76 -11.84 -7.68
C THR A 148 11.19 -11.57 -7.20
N GLY A 149 11.48 -11.80 -5.92
CA GLY A 149 12.80 -11.54 -5.32
C GLY A 149 13.21 -10.06 -5.37
N VAL A 150 12.24 -9.13 -5.44
CA VAL A 150 12.52 -7.69 -5.47
C VAL A 150 12.67 -7.12 -4.06
N GLN A 151 13.36 -5.99 -3.95
CA GLN A 151 13.42 -5.23 -2.71
C GLN A 151 12.05 -4.60 -2.37
N ILE A 152 11.84 -4.39 -1.09
CA ILE A 152 10.63 -3.77 -0.54
C ILE A 152 10.99 -2.45 0.10
N LEU A 153 10.29 -1.38 -0.26
CA LEU A 153 10.40 -0.06 0.37
C LEU A 153 9.20 0.16 1.29
N PRO A 154 9.37 0.21 2.61
CA PRO A 154 8.28 0.45 3.53
C PRO A 154 8.03 1.95 3.68
N LEU A 155 6.76 2.34 3.68
CA LEU A 155 6.29 3.67 4.02
C LEU A 155 5.38 3.62 5.25
N GLY A 156 5.43 4.65 6.09
CA GLY A 156 4.50 4.86 7.18
C GLY A 156 3.74 6.17 7.01
N PHE A 157 2.43 6.11 7.04
CA PHE A 157 1.54 7.27 6.95
C PHE A 157 0.92 7.57 8.31
N ALA A 158 1.02 8.83 8.73
CA ALA A 158 0.41 9.30 9.97
C ALA A 158 -0.47 10.52 9.71
N HIS A 159 -1.66 10.53 10.35
CA HIS A 159 -2.60 11.65 10.37
C HIS A 159 -3.26 12.02 9.03
N LEU A 160 -3.27 11.12 8.03
CA LEU A 160 -3.98 11.36 6.77
C LEU A 160 -5.50 11.47 6.96
N ASN A 161 -6.07 10.77 7.95
CA ASN A 161 -7.47 10.85 8.29
C ASN A 161 -7.87 12.21 8.88
N ASP A 162 -6.91 12.97 9.39
CA ASP A 162 -7.18 14.26 10.03
C ASP A 162 -7.33 15.41 9.02
N ILE A 163 -6.97 15.20 7.75
CA ILE A 163 -6.96 16.25 6.71
C ILE A 163 -8.34 16.92 6.63
N PHE A 164 -9.38 16.17 6.34
CA PHE A 164 -10.72 16.75 6.13
C PHE A 164 -11.38 17.26 7.42
N PRO A 165 -11.29 16.57 8.59
CA PRO A 165 -11.74 17.14 9.83
C PRO A 165 -11.08 18.49 10.16
N LYS A 166 -9.76 18.58 10.04
CA LYS A 166 -9.03 19.83 10.33
C LYS A 166 -9.37 20.95 9.35
N LEU A 167 -9.58 20.66 8.09
CA LEU A 167 -10.02 21.65 7.10
C LEU A 167 -11.40 22.23 7.44
N ARG A 168 -12.32 21.42 7.97
CA ARG A 168 -13.64 21.93 8.45
C ARG A 168 -13.49 22.86 9.63
N GLU A 169 -12.42 22.73 10.43
CA GLU A 169 -12.06 23.66 11.52
C GLU A 169 -11.29 24.89 11.02
N GLY A 170 -11.10 25.06 9.72
CA GLY A 170 -10.26 26.12 9.14
C GLY A 170 -8.76 25.95 9.38
N LYS A 171 -8.31 24.72 9.67
CA LYS A 171 -6.91 24.38 9.98
C LYS A 171 -6.37 23.35 8.98
N ARG A 172 -5.04 23.29 8.85
CA ARG A 172 -4.35 22.24 8.11
C ARG A 172 -3.90 21.13 9.05
N ALA A 173 -4.10 19.87 8.64
CA ALA A 173 -3.60 18.74 9.41
C ALA A 173 -2.08 18.63 9.28
N ARG A 174 -1.41 18.28 10.37
CA ARG A 174 0.02 17.91 10.35
C ARG A 174 0.14 16.46 9.94
N VAL A 175 0.50 16.24 8.69
CA VAL A 175 0.66 14.90 8.10
C VAL A 175 2.13 14.53 8.05
N THR A 176 2.46 13.29 8.38
CA THR A 176 3.82 12.78 8.25
C THR A 176 3.84 11.54 7.39
N ILE A 177 4.74 11.52 6.41
CA ILE A 177 5.12 10.34 5.64
C ILE A 177 6.54 9.97 6.03
N ARG A 178 6.77 8.74 6.49
CA ARG A 178 8.11 8.21 6.74
C ARG A 178 8.45 7.17 5.69
N ILE A 179 9.65 7.27 5.14
CA ILE A 179 10.21 6.34 4.16
C ILE A 179 11.29 5.54 4.88
N GLY A 180 11.07 4.25 5.07
CA GLY A 180 12.04 3.35 5.69
C GLY A 180 13.14 2.93 4.72
N LYS A 181 14.13 2.20 5.22
CA LYS A 181 15.17 1.62 4.38
C LYS A 181 14.60 0.46 3.56
N PRO A 182 15.00 0.31 2.29
CA PRO A 182 14.67 -0.90 1.53
C PRO A 182 15.21 -2.15 2.22
N PHE A 183 14.45 -3.24 2.15
CA PHE A 183 14.81 -4.52 2.74
C PHE A 183 14.44 -5.68 1.82
N GLY A 184 14.80 -6.93 2.16
CA GLY A 184 14.73 -8.07 1.28
C GLY A 184 16.02 -8.23 0.44
N PRO A 185 16.04 -9.02 -0.65
CA PRO A 185 14.93 -9.84 -1.17
C PRO A 185 14.57 -11.02 -0.26
N PHE A 186 13.34 -11.53 -0.43
CA PHE A 186 12.86 -12.69 0.30
C PHE A 186 12.88 -13.96 -0.54
N HIS A 187 13.18 -15.07 0.12
CA HIS A 187 13.15 -16.41 -0.45
C HIS A 187 12.41 -17.36 0.48
N ALA A 188 11.66 -18.30 -0.10
CA ALA A 188 11.01 -19.37 0.66
C ALA A 188 11.43 -20.72 0.06
N LYS A 189 11.78 -21.67 0.94
CA LYS A 189 12.24 -23.00 0.55
C LYS A 189 11.09 -23.98 0.34
N GLY A 190 9.99 -23.82 1.07
CA GLY A 190 8.82 -24.67 1.01
C GLY A 190 8.08 -24.61 -0.34
N ARG A 191 7.32 -25.66 -0.67
CA ARG A 191 6.42 -25.71 -1.82
C ARG A 191 4.99 -26.01 -1.38
N GLY A 192 4.00 -25.51 -2.09
CA GLY A 192 2.60 -25.74 -1.79
C GLY A 192 2.23 -25.32 -0.36
N ARG A 193 1.55 -26.18 0.38
CA ARG A 193 1.10 -25.90 1.75
C ARG A 193 2.25 -25.72 2.75
N ALA A 194 3.40 -26.38 2.56
CA ALA A 194 4.56 -26.25 3.43
C ALA A 194 5.20 -24.84 3.40
N ARG A 195 4.90 -24.03 2.35
CA ARG A 195 5.36 -22.65 2.21
C ARG A 195 4.55 -21.65 3.06
N ARG A 196 3.35 -22.03 3.51
CA ARG A 196 2.44 -21.12 4.19
C ARG A 196 3.03 -20.46 5.45
N PRO A 197 3.68 -21.20 6.37
CA PRO A 197 4.29 -20.58 7.56
C PRO A 197 5.41 -19.60 7.20
N GLU A 198 6.22 -19.89 6.16
CA GLU A 198 7.29 -19.00 5.71
C GLU A 198 6.70 -17.69 5.15
N LEU A 199 5.64 -17.77 4.34
CA LEU A 199 4.95 -16.59 3.81
C LEU A 199 4.28 -15.77 4.91
N GLU A 200 3.76 -16.41 5.93
CA GLU A 200 3.17 -15.76 7.11
C GLU A 200 4.25 -14.98 7.89
N ALA A 201 5.39 -15.61 8.17
CA ALA A 201 6.53 -14.96 8.81
C ALA A 201 7.04 -13.74 8.00
N ILE A 202 7.19 -13.88 6.68
CA ILE A 202 7.57 -12.77 5.80
C ILE A 202 6.50 -11.66 5.81
N GLY A 203 5.21 -12.03 5.83
CA GLY A 203 4.13 -11.08 5.98
C GLY A 203 4.22 -10.27 7.26
N HIS A 204 4.50 -10.93 8.39
CA HIS A 204 4.73 -10.27 9.66
C HIS A 204 5.97 -9.37 9.65
N GLU A 205 7.06 -9.78 9.02
CA GLU A 205 8.27 -8.96 8.87
C GLU A 205 7.98 -7.69 8.06
N ILE A 206 7.27 -7.81 6.92
CA ILE A 206 6.85 -6.65 6.12
C ILE A 206 6.02 -5.67 6.97
N MET A 207 5.05 -6.19 7.73
CA MET A 207 4.21 -5.36 8.60
C MET A 207 4.99 -4.74 9.76
N GLY A 208 5.99 -5.45 10.31
CA GLY A 208 6.90 -4.94 11.33
C GLY A 208 7.65 -3.69 10.85
N HIS A 209 8.22 -3.75 9.65
CA HIS A 209 8.88 -2.58 9.05
C HIS A 209 7.93 -1.39 8.85
N ILE A 210 6.66 -1.63 8.52
CA ILE A 210 5.66 -0.55 8.45
C ILE A 210 5.35 -0.01 9.85
N ALA A 211 5.21 -0.89 10.86
CA ALA A 211 4.92 -0.52 12.24
C ALA A 211 5.95 0.43 12.84
N GLU A 212 7.24 0.23 12.53
CA GLU A 212 8.32 1.11 12.98
C GLU A 212 8.20 2.55 12.46
N LEU A 213 7.52 2.75 11.33
CA LEU A 213 7.39 4.03 10.64
C LEU A 213 6.15 4.82 11.05
N ILE A 214 5.22 4.22 11.79
CA ILE A 214 3.98 4.87 12.23
C ILE A 214 3.99 5.15 13.75
N PRO A 215 3.12 6.05 14.25
CA PRO A 215 3.02 6.34 15.67
C PRO A 215 2.74 5.08 16.51
N PRO A 216 3.31 4.94 17.71
CA PRO A 216 3.17 3.74 18.55
C PRO A 216 1.72 3.34 18.81
N GLU A 217 0.84 4.30 19.04
CA GLU A 217 -0.59 4.09 19.30
C GLU A 217 -1.37 3.58 18.07
N LYS A 218 -0.76 3.61 16.88
CA LYS A 218 -1.33 3.13 15.62
C LYS A 218 -0.79 1.75 15.19
N ARG A 219 0.17 1.20 15.92
CA ARG A 219 0.82 -0.08 15.57
C ARG A 219 -0.07 -1.30 15.74
N GLY A 220 -1.19 -1.18 16.45
CA GLY A 220 -2.20 -2.23 16.59
C GLY A 220 -1.60 -3.58 16.96
N HIS A 221 -1.78 -4.60 16.13
CA HIS A 221 -1.23 -5.95 16.33
C HIS A 221 0.32 -6.02 16.44
N TYR A 222 1.02 -4.98 16.00
CA TYR A 222 2.50 -4.88 16.00
C TYR A 222 3.03 -3.94 17.07
N SER A 223 2.20 -3.53 18.04
CA SER A 223 2.63 -2.70 19.16
C SER A 223 3.39 -3.52 20.20
N ASP A 224 4.40 -2.92 20.81
CA ASP A 224 5.05 -3.50 22.00
C ASP A 224 4.14 -3.43 23.25
N ASP A 225 3.19 -2.51 23.26
CA ASP A 225 2.22 -2.34 24.34
C ASP A 225 1.09 -3.37 24.24
N PRO A 226 0.93 -4.26 25.27
CA PRO A 226 -0.13 -5.27 25.28
C PRO A 226 -1.54 -4.67 25.23
N ALA A 227 -1.76 -3.50 25.82
CA ALA A 227 -3.07 -2.85 25.81
C ALA A 227 -3.47 -2.40 24.39
N ILE A 228 -2.51 -1.89 23.62
CA ILE A 228 -2.75 -1.50 22.20
C ILE A 228 -3.02 -2.75 21.36
N ARG A 229 -2.29 -3.87 21.60
CA ARG A 229 -2.55 -5.14 20.89
C ARG A 229 -3.96 -5.68 21.21
N ALA A 230 -4.32 -5.71 22.48
CA ALA A 230 -5.65 -6.17 22.90
C ALA A 230 -6.79 -5.30 22.30
N ALA A 231 -6.60 -3.98 22.23
CA ALA A 231 -7.55 -3.07 21.61
C ALA A 231 -7.64 -3.23 20.08
N ALA A 232 -6.66 -3.85 19.46
CA ALA A 232 -6.64 -4.12 18.02
C ALA A 232 -7.28 -5.46 17.64
N GLU A 233 -7.54 -6.36 18.60
CA GLU A 233 -8.19 -7.65 18.34
C GLU A 233 -9.55 -7.47 17.64
N GLY A 234 -9.81 -8.30 16.63
CA GLY A 234 -11.03 -8.24 15.82
C GLY A 234 -10.96 -7.23 14.66
N THR A 235 -10.00 -6.29 14.65
CA THR A 235 -9.86 -5.34 13.53
C THR A 235 -9.38 -6.03 12.24
N GLU A 236 -8.79 -7.22 12.32
CA GLU A 236 -8.39 -8.05 11.20
C GLU A 236 -9.56 -8.71 10.48
N ILE A 237 -10.73 -8.79 11.13
CA ILE A 237 -11.94 -9.35 10.55
C ILE A 237 -12.44 -8.41 9.45
N TYR A 238 -12.67 -8.98 8.27
CA TYR A 238 -13.19 -8.22 7.14
C TYR A 238 -14.67 -7.90 7.37
N PRO A 239 -15.07 -6.61 7.44
CA PRO A 239 -16.42 -6.24 7.87
C PRO A 239 -17.52 -6.56 6.85
N TRP A 240 -17.17 -7.05 5.66
CA TRP A 240 -18.09 -7.36 4.58
C TRP A 240 -18.12 -8.86 4.23
N ASP A 241 -17.48 -9.73 5.03
CA ASP A 241 -17.43 -11.19 4.77
C ASP A 241 -18.79 -11.89 4.96
N GLU A 242 -19.81 -11.20 5.48
CA GLU A 242 -21.16 -11.76 5.63
C GLU A 242 -21.97 -11.80 4.33
N ASN A 243 -21.47 -11.24 3.23
CA ASN A 243 -22.13 -11.32 1.93
C ASN A 243 -21.10 -11.51 0.79
N PRO A 244 -20.76 -12.76 0.43
CA PRO A 244 -19.82 -13.06 -0.64
C PRO A 244 -20.31 -12.65 -2.04
N GLU A 245 -21.55 -12.19 -2.20
CA GLU A 245 -22.18 -11.79 -3.47
C GLU A 245 -22.37 -10.26 -3.60
N ALA A 246 -21.87 -9.43 -2.68
CA ALA A 246 -21.98 -7.98 -2.74
C ALA A 246 -20.76 -7.30 -3.37
#